data_5922988b5ef233406f963941981a4124
#
_entry.id   5922988b5ef233406f963941981a4124
#
_cell.length_a   1.000
_cell.length_b   1.000
_cell.length_c   1.000
_cell.angle_alpha   90.00
_cell.angle_beta   90.00
_cell.angle_gamma   90.00
#
_symmetry.space_group_name_H-M   'P 1'
#
loop_
_entity.id
_entity.type
_entity.pdbx_description
1 polymer ?
#
loop_
_entity_poly.entity_id
_entity_poly.type
_entity_poly.pdbx_seq_one_letter_code
_entity_poly.pdbx_strand_id
1 'polypeptide(L)'
;MPSKDDWRRQGQELYLKNLTFSLEKYSKNKNDHEHCEFCNAKFMENVDENILTEGYTSKDRYRWICKDCFEDFRKEFNWSVEPTSV
;
A
#
# COMPACT_ATOMS: atom_id res chain seq x y z
N MET A 1 6.18 16.05 -0.98
CA MET A 1 6.59 14.99 -0.06
C MET A 1 6.07 15.24 1.34
N PRO A 2 5.68 14.22 2.06
CA PRO A 2 5.27 14.38 3.45
C PRO A 2 6.43 14.90 4.32
N SER A 3 6.09 15.61 5.37
CA SER A 3 7.10 16.16 6.28
C SER A 3 7.79 15.04 7.07
N LYS A 4 8.89 15.41 7.71
CA LYS A 4 9.61 14.46 8.58
C LYS A 4 8.75 14.00 9.75
N ASP A 5 7.81 14.84 10.16
CA ASP A 5 6.96 14.58 11.33
C ASP A 5 5.61 13.99 10.95
N ASP A 6 5.44 13.54 9.70
CA ASP A 6 4.19 12.94 9.27
C ASP A 6 3.88 11.73 10.14
N TRP A 7 2.64 11.70 10.69
CA TRP A 7 2.21 10.66 11.62
C TRP A 7 2.26 9.25 11.01
N ARG A 8 2.27 9.17 9.67
CA ARG A 8 2.32 7.88 8.97
C ARG A 8 3.70 7.24 9.00
N ARG A 9 4.74 7.98 9.36
CA ARG A 9 6.10 7.45 9.37
C ARG A 9 6.32 6.59 10.60
N GLN A 10 6.56 5.30 10.39
CA GLN A 10 6.72 4.34 11.48
C GLN A 10 7.86 3.35 11.21
N GLY A 11 8.94 3.84 10.58
CA GLY A 11 10.10 3.00 10.31
C GLY A 11 10.01 2.18 9.03
N GLN A 12 9.08 2.50 8.15
CA GLN A 12 8.91 1.77 6.89
C GLN A 12 10.15 1.82 5.99
N GLU A 13 10.98 2.85 6.14
CA GLU A 13 12.22 2.95 5.38
C GLU A 13 13.19 1.80 5.62
N LEU A 14 12.98 1.04 6.68
CA LEU A 14 13.83 -0.10 6.98
C LEU A 14 13.49 -1.32 6.11
N TYR A 15 12.31 -1.37 5.51
CA TYR A 15 11.89 -2.55 4.77
C TYR A 15 11.08 -2.28 3.50
N LEU A 16 10.74 -1.03 3.22
CA LEU A 16 9.91 -0.71 2.05
C LEU A 16 10.63 0.04 0.94
N LYS A 17 11.90 0.40 1.09
CA LYS A 17 12.62 1.13 0.05
C LYS A 17 12.96 0.23 -1.13
N ASN A 18 12.94 0.82 -2.33
CA ASN A 18 13.37 0.17 -3.57
C ASN A 18 12.54 -1.05 -3.97
N LEU A 19 11.27 -1.06 -3.58
CA LEU A 19 10.39 -2.17 -3.92
C LEU A 19 9.59 -1.88 -5.19
N THR A 20 9.10 -2.93 -5.80
CA THR A 20 8.19 -2.86 -6.94
C THR A 20 6.81 -3.27 -6.50
N PHE A 21 5.83 -2.44 -6.83
CA PHE A 21 4.44 -2.68 -6.48
C PHE A 21 3.58 -2.80 -7.74
N SER A 22 2.39 -3.37 -7.59
CA SER A 22 1.39 -3.39 -8.65
C SER A 22 0.05 -2.94 -8.08
N LEU A 23 -0.73 -2.26 -8.91
CA LEU A 23 -2.08 -1.83 -8.53
C LEU A 23 -3.02 -3.01 -8.74
N GLU A 24 -3.65 -3.46 -7.67
CA GLU A 24 -4.51 -4.64 -7.72
C GLU A 24 -5.72 -4.48 -6.83
N LYS A 25 -6.76 -5.21 -7.18
CA LYS A 25 -7.92 -5.34 -6.30
C LYS A 25 -7.54 -6.27 -5.16
N TYR A 26 -7.97 -5.90 -3.96
CA TYR A 26 -7.72 -6.75 -2.81
C TYR A 26 -8.52 -8.03 -2.94
N SER A 27 -7.87 -9.17 -2.79
CA SER A 27 -8.54 -10.44 -2.72
C SER A 27 -8.12 -11.13 -1.43
N LYS A 28 -9.09 -11.77 -0.79
CA LYS A 28 -8.87 -12.46 0.47
C LYS A 28 -7.81 -13.55 0.29
N ASN A 29 -6.84 -13.54 1.18
CA ASN A 29 -5.78 -14.53 1.17
C ASN A 29 -5.83 -15.31 2.48
N LYS A 30 -4.77 -15.31 3.26
CA LYS A 30 -4.73 -15.94 4.57
C LYS A 30 -5.51 -15.15 5.62
N ASN A 31 -5.59 -13.85 5.43
CA ASN A 31 -6.25 -12.93 6.35
C ASN A 31 -7.55 -12.43 5.75
N ASP A 32 -8.51 -12.11 6.59
CA ASP A 32 -9.79 -11.54 6.14
C ASP A 32 -9.62 -10.12 5.62
N HIS A 33 -8.55 -9.45 6.00
CA HIS A 33 -8.32 -8.06 5.64
C HIS A 33 -6.84 -7.72 5.79
N GLU A 34 -6.47 -6.59 5.21
CA GLU A 34 -5.14 -6.02 5.36
C GLU A 34 -5.27 -4.53 5.65
N HIS A 35 -4.18 -3.90 6.03
CA HIS A 35 -4.15 -2.47 6.33
C HIS A 35 -3.04 -1.80 5.53
N CYS A 36 -3.26 -0.53 5.19
CA CYS A 36 -2.22 0.27 4.56
C CYS A 36 -1.01 0.37 5.51
N GLU A 37 0.17 0.18 4.96
CA GLU A 37 1.41 0.22 5.74
C GLU A 37 1.70 1.59 6.35
N PHE A 38 1.03 2.62 5.90
CA PHE A 38 1.27 4.00 6.36
C PHE A 38 0.11 4.57 7.16
N CYS A 39 -1.08 4.64 6.57
CA CYS A 39 -2.22 5.28 7.24
C CYS A 39 -3.17 4.29 7.92
N ASN A 40 -2.87 3.01 7.80
CA ASN A 40 -3.66 1.96 8.44
C ASN A 40 -5.09 1.82 7.90
N ALA A 41 -5.35 2.36 6.70
CA ALA A 41 -6.65 2.18 6.06
C ALA A 41 -6.88 0.69 5.78
N LYS A 42 -8.12 0.26 5.97
CA LYS A 42 -8.46 -1.15 5.90
C LYS A 42 -8.80 -1.59 4.47
N PHE A 43 -8.25 -2.71 4.06
CA PHE A 43 -8.54 -3.36 2.78
C PHE A 43 -9.36 -4.63 3.01
N MET A 44 -10.44 -4.78 2.27
CA MET A 44 -11.27 -6.00 2.31
C MET A 44 -11.89 -6.23 0.94
N GLU A 45 -12.41 -7.42 0.73
CA GLU A 45 -13.11 -7.75 -0.52
C GLU A 45 -14.50 -7.07 -0.58
N ASN A 46 -15.13 -6.89 0.55
CA ASN A 46 -16.48 -6.31 0.62
C ASN A 46 -16.43 -4.79 0.56
N VAL A 47 -17.25 -4.21 -0.29
CA VAL A 47 -17.36 -2.76 -0.40
C VAL A 47 -18.07 -2.20 0.83
N ASP A 48 -17.46 -1.21 1.47
CA ASP A 48 -18.05 -0.49 2.57
C ASP A 48 -17.50 0.94 2.55
N GLU A 49 -18.15 1.83 3.28
CA GLU A 49 -17.85 3.24 3.33
C GLU A 49 -16.39 3.55 3.65
N ASN A 50 -15.83 2.82 4.61
CA ASN A 50 -14.47 3.04 5.09
C ASN A 50 -13.50 1.92 4.70
N ILE A 51 -13.86 1.14 3.69
CA ILE A 51 -13.07 0.00 3.28
C ILE A 51 -12.54 0.23 1.87
N LEU A 52 -11.27 -0.08 1.68
CA LEU A 52 -10.64 -0.01 0.36
C LEU A 52 -10.67 -1.40 -0.28
N THR A 53 -10.99 -1.43 -1.57
CA THR A 53 -11.01 -2.69 -2.32
C THR A 53 -9.87 -2.77 -3.32
N GLU A 54 -9.06 -1.72 -3.42
CA GLU A 54 -7.98 -1.65 -4.41
C GLU A 54 -6.83 -0.83 -3.85
N GLY A 55 -5.61 -1.23 -4.15
CA GLY A 55 -4.43 -0.50 -3.73
C GLY A 55 -3.18 -1.11 -4.33
N TYR A 56 -2.03 -0.59 -3.90
CA TYR A 56 -0.74 -1.09 -4.36
C TYR A 56 -0.24 -2.18 -3.44
N THR A 57 0.25 -3.26 -4.03
CA THR A 57 0.73 -4.40 -3.26
C THR A 57 2.08 -4.89 -3.78
N SER A 58 2.87 -5.47 -2.89
CA SER A 58 4.13 -6.08 -3.24
C SER A 58 3.90 -7.40 -4.00
N LYS A 59 4.96 -7.96 -4.59
CA LYS A 59 4.84 -9.19 -5.39
C LYS A 59 4.29 -10.37 -4.62
N ASP A 60 4.62 -10.44 -3.33
CA ASP A 60 4.13 -11.52 -2.46
C ASP A 60 2.75 -11.21 -1.88
N ARG A 61 2.19 -10.04 -2.21
CA ARG A 61 0.90 -9.56 -1.71
C ARG A 61 0.83 -9.46 -0.20
N TYR A 62 1.96 -9.36 0.43
CA TYR A 62 2.05 -9.21 1.88
C TYR A 62 1.88 -7.75 2.33
N ARG A 63 2.40 -6.81 1.53
CA ARG A 63 2.37 -5.39 1.86
C ARG A 63 1.34 -4.68 1.00
N TRP A 64 0.48 -3.89 1.62
CA TRP A 64 -0.54 -3.11 0.93
C TRP A 64 -0.41 -1.64 1.28
N ILE A 65 -0.58 -0.78 0.28
CA ILE A 65 -0.47 0.67 0.44
C ILE A 65 -1.62 1.30 -0.31
N CYS A 66 -2.36 2.19 0.37
CA CYS A 66 -3.46 2.88 -0.31
C CYS A 66 -2.91 3.85 -1.35
N LYS A 67 -3.75 4.21 -2.31
CA LYS A 67 -3.32 5.05 -3.43
C LYS A 67 -2.74 6.39 -2.97
N ASP A 68 -3.37 7.01 -1.97
CA ASP A 68 -2.92 8.31 -1.47
C ASP A 68 -1.54 8.22 -0.83
N CYS A 69 -1.31 7.25 0.02
CA CYS A 69 -0.01 7.06 0.65
C CYS A 69 1.06 6.67 -0.37
N PHE A 70 0.68 5.88 -1.35
CA PHE A 70 1.62 5.49 -2.40
C PHE A 70 2.12 6.71 -3.15
N GLU A 71 1.24 7.59 -3.57
CA GLU A 71 1.63 8.81 -4.28
C GLU A 71 2.49 9.72 -3.41
N ASP A 72 2.16 9.83 -2.12
CA ASP A 72 2.90 10.70 -1.21
C ASP A 72 4.34 10.22 -0.97
N PHE A 73 4.55 8.92 -0.86
CA PHE A 73 5.85 8.38 -0.47
C PHE A 73 6.66 7.74 -1.60
N ARG A 74 6.07 7.61 -2.75
CA ARG A 74 6.67 6.91 -3.89
C ARG A 74 8.09 7.36 -4.23
N LYS A 75 8.30 8.65 -4.36
CA LYS A 75 9.61 9.21 -4.73
C LYS A 75 10.64 9.01 -3.63
N GLU A 76 10.24 9.27 -2.41
CA GLU A 76 11.12 9.14 -1.26
C GLU A 76 11.62 7.71 -1.09
N PHE A 77 10.73 6.74 -1.28
CA PHE A 77 11.06 5.32 -1.11
C PHE A 77 11.55 4.65 -2.38
N ASN A 78 11.60 5.38 -3.48
CA ASN A 78 12.06 4.88 -4.78
C ASN A 78 11.28 3.63 -5.22
N TRP A 79 9.98 3.72 -5.18
CA TRP A 79 9.11 2.63 -5.61
C TRP A 79 8.91 2.62 -7.12
N SER A 80 8.88 1.41 -7.68
CA SER A 80 8.52 1.18 -9.07
C SER A 80 7.14 0.58 -9.14
N VAL A 81 6.45 0.81 -10.25
CA VAL A 81 5.14 0.21 -10.47
C VAL A 81 5.25 -0.78 -11.63
N GLU A 82 4.84 -2.00 -11.37
CA GLU A 82 4.79 -3.03 -12.39
C GLU A 82 3.56 -2.81 -13.26
N PRO A 83 3.71 -2.86 -14.60
CA PRO A 83 2.53 -2.69 -15.45
C PRO A 83 1.54 -3.82 -15.17
N THR A 84 0.29 -3.44 -14.96
CA THR A 84 -0.75 -4.44 -14.81
C THR A 84 -0.92 -5.15 -16.15
N SER A 85 -0.78 -6.45 -16.14
CA SER A 85 -1.04 -7.23 -17.34
C SER A 85 -2.54 -7.20 -17.61
N VAL A 86 -2.86 -6.87 -18.80
CA VAL A 86 -4.25 -6.81 -19.23
C VAL A 86 -4.61 -8.11 -19.92
#